data_788f60601b1eac2d2db6c94963c3d3b3
#
_entry.id   788f60601b1eac2d2db6c94963c3d3b3
#
_cell.length_a   1.000
_cell.length_b   1.000
_cell.length_c   1.000
_cell.angle_alpha   90.00
_cell.angle_beta   90.00
_cell.angle_gamma   90.00
#
_symmetry.space_group_name_H-M   'P 1'
#
loop_
_entity.id
_entity.type
_entity.pdbx_description
1 polymer ?
#
loop_
_entity_poly.entity_id
_entity_poly.type
_entity_poly.pdbx_seq_one_letter_code
_entity_poly.pdbx_strand_id
1 'polypeptide(L)'
;MATGTPLSAGIVHVWFLDRTGPPEPGWLEILDEEERERAMRFRSPQQRDAFTASHALVRTALSAYGSCAPAGWRFAISPEGCPSVLGDSELSFSLTHAGPAAAVAIGTGLPLGLDLEPIRPERDSLMVARRFFGPPENAWLVGLPPDERPAAFAALWTSKEAVLKARRRGLTEPLHSVEVEMDSAGRPVRVRAAGGPWSLRSWSPEPGWCAALAIPGDGALTVCAFRARPLGPPVLAPEMGPERSVA
;
A
#
# COMPACT_ATOMS: atom_id res chain seq x y z
N MET A 1 1.08 -20.67 -8.23
CA MET A 1 2.44 -20.92 -8.72
C MET A 1 3.41 -20.09 -7.94
N ALA A 2 4.41 -20.72 -7.41
CA ALA A 2 5.18 -20.24 -6.27
C ALA A 2 5.92 -18.95 -6.56
N THR A 3 5.67 -17.94 -5.75
CA THR A 3 6.44 -16.71 -5.57
C THR A 3 7.82 -16.95 -4.95
N GLY A 4 8.28 -18.21 -4.87
CA GLY A 4 9.58 -18.62 -4.31
C GLY A 4 9.67 -18.59 -2.78
N THR A 5 9.11 -17.58 -2.13
CA THR A 5 9.05 -17.47 -0.67
C THR A 5 7.60 -17.66 -0.22
N PRO A 6 7.29 -18.64 0.63
CA PRO A 6 5.93 -18.83 1.13
C PRO A 6 5.52 -17.68 2.06
N LEU A 7 4.23 -17.34 2.08
CA LEU A 7 3.68 -16.45 3.08
C LEU A 7 3.77 -17.11 4.47
N SER A 8 4.28 -16.36 5.43
CA SER A 8 4.32 -16.72 6.84
C SER A 8 4.25 -15.47 7.71
N ALA A 9 4.15 -15.62 9.02
CA ALA A 9 4.13 -14.49 9.93
C ALA A 9 5.36 -13.58 9.70
N GLY A 10 5.13 -12.29 9.52
CA GLY A 10 6.16 -11.30 9.24
C GLY A 10 6.66 -11.26 7.79
N ILE A 11 6.20 -12.14 6.89
CA ILE A 11 6.49 -12.06 5.46
C ILE A 11 5.27 -11.50 4.73
N VAL A 12 5.46 -10.41 4.01
CA VAL A 12 4.42 -9.75 3.21
C VAL A 12 4.89 -9.65 1.77
N HIS A 13 4.03 -10.06 0.87
CA HIS A 13 4.26 -9.94 -0.56
C HIS A 13 3.53 -8.70 -1.10
N VAL A 14 4.26 -7.82 -1.78
CA VAL A 14 3.71 -6.60 -2.38
C VAL A 14 3.75 -6.73 -3.90
N TRP A 15 2.58 -6.60 -4.52
CA TRP A 15 2.42 -6.62 -5.96
C TRP A 15 2.20 -5.20 -6.45
N PHE A 16 3.12 -4.69 -7.25
CA PHE A 16 3.07 -3.35 -7.81
C PHE A 16 2.70 -3.42 -9.29
N LEU A 17 1.69 -2.64 -9.67
CA LEU A 17 1.22 -2.47 -11.04
C LEU A 17 1.40 -1.00 -11.44
N ASP A 18 2.36 -0.72 -12.30
CA ASP A 18 2.42 0.53 -13.04
C ASP A 18 1.73 0.34 -14.39
N ARG A 19 0.69 1.13 -14.60
CA ARG A 19 -0.16 1.00 -15.77
C ARG A 19 -0.11 2.25 -16.63
N THR A 20 0.52 2.14 -17.78
CA THR A 20 0.64 3.22 -18.77
C THR A 20 -0.45 3.21 -19.84
N GLY A 21 -1.39 2.24 -19.78
CA GLY A 21 -2.44 2.04 -20.79
C GLY A 21 -3.82 1.70 -20.22
N PRO A 22 -4.82 1.46 -21.07
CA PRO A 22 -6.15 1.00 -20.65
C PRO A 22 -6.07 -0.38 -19.98
N PRO A 23 -7.09 -0.77 -19.18
CA PRO A 23 -7.18 -2.12 -18.64
C PRO A 23 -7.14 -3.15 -19.75
N GLU A 24 -6.48 -4.28 -19.46
CA GLU A 24 -6.50 -5.39 -20.41
C GLU A 24 -7.88 -6.04 -20.48
N PRO A 25 -8.23 -6.61 -21.63
CA PRO A 25 -9.42 -7.44 -21.76
C PRO A 25 -9.44 -8.52 -20.67
N GLY A 26 -10.61 -8.76 -20.07
CA GLY A 26 -10.78 -9.74 -19.01
C GLY A 26 -10.66 -9.21 -17.58
N TRP A 27 -10.09 -8.04 -17.35
CA TRP A 27 -10.04 -7.50 -15.97
C TRP A 27 -11.42 -7.17 -15.43
N LEU A 28 -12.29 -6.62 -16.24
CA LEU A 28 -13.66 -6.33 -15.84
C LEU A 28 -14.45 -7.63 -15.58
N GLU A 29 -14.11 -8.72 -16.27
CA GLU A 29 -14.81 -10.00 -16.15
C GLU A 29 -14.54 -10.70 -14.82
N ILE A 30 -13.37 -10.50 -14.22
CA ILE A 30 -13.03 -11.09 -12.92
C ILE A 30 -13.55 -10.29 -11.73
N LEU A 31 -14.04 -9.07 -11.92
CA LEU A 31 -14.74 -8.30 -10.90
C LEU A 31 -16.11 -8.90 -10.62
N ASP A 32 -16.59 -8.79 -9.37
CA ASP A 32 -17.97 -9.15 -9.07
C ASP A 32 -18.96 -8.08 -9.56
N GLU A 33 -20.24 -8.34 -9.38
CA GLU A 33 -21.30 -7.47 -9.90
C GLU A 33 -21.28 -6.09 -9.24
N GLU A 34 -21.08 -6.03 -7.94
CA GLU A 34 -21.02 -4.77 -7.17
C GLU A 34 -19.82 -3.91 -7.60
N GLU A 35 -18.65 -4.52 -7.78
CA GLU A 35 -17.45 -3.84 -8.27
C GLU A 35 -17.65 -3.33 -9.71
N ARG A 36 -18.28 -4.15 -10.60
CA ARG A 36 -18.58 -3.71 -11.97
C ARG A 36 -19.54 -2.53 -11.99
N GLU A 37 -20.60 -2.57 -11.21
CA GLU A 37 -21.51 -1.44 -11.08
C GLU A 37 -20.82 -0.20 -10.56
N ARG A 38 -19.96 -0.33 -9.55
CA ARG A 38 -19.17 0.76 -9.01
C ARG A 38 -18.22 1.33 -10.06
N ALA A 39 -17.53 0.49 -10.83
CA ALA A 39 -16.69 0.92 -11.94
C ALA A 39 -17.46 1.77 -12.95
N MET A 40 -18.69 1.36 -13.30
CA MET A 40 -19.53 2.09 -14.27
C MET A 40 -20.08 3.42 -13.74
N ARG A 41 -20.06 3.67 -12.43
CA ARG A 41 -20.47 4.96 -11.84
C ARG A 41 -19.41 6.07 -11.99
N PHE A 42 -18.15 5.72 -12.28
CA PHE A 42 -17.12 6.73 -12.51
C PHE A 42 -17.36 7.49 -13.81
N ARG A 43 -17.39 8.81 -13.72
CA ARG A 43 -17.53 9.71 -14.90
C ARG A 43 -16.26 9.76 -15.75
N SER A 44 -15.10 9.71 -15.09
CA SER A 44 -13.80 9.73 -15.77
C SER A 44 -13.42 8.31 -16.21
N PRO A 45 -13.13 8.08 -17.49
CA PRO A 45 -12.59 6.81 -17.96
C PRO A 45 -11.31 6.41 -17.21
N GLN A 46 -10.42 7.37 -16.93
CA GLN A 46 -9.18 7.13 -16.21
C GLN A 46 -9.42 6.61 -14.79
N GLN A 47 -10.41 7.17 -14.08
CA GLN A 47 -10.79 6.70 -12.73
C GLN A 47 -11.43 5.32 -12.78
N ARG A 48 -12.30 5.06 -13.74
CA ARG A 48 -12.89 3.73 -13.96
C ARG A 48 -11.82 2.70 -14.24
N ASP A 49 -10.89 3.03 -15.12
CA ASP A 49 -9.79 2.15 -15.49
C ASP A 49 -8.86 1.87 -14.30
N ALA A 50 -8.53 2.89 -13.50
CA ALA A 50 -7.74 2.72 -12.29
C ALA A 50 -8.44 1.84 -11.26
N PHE A 51 -9.74 2.03 -11.06
CA PHE A 51 -10.56 1.18 -10.19
C PHE A 51 -10.57 -0.27 -10.67
N THR A 52 -10.87 -0.50 -11.95
CA THR A 52 -10.90 -1.85 -12.55
C THR A 52 -9.55 -2.55 -12.39
N ALA A 53 -8.46 -1.86 -12.71
CA ALA A 53 -7.12 -2.40 -12.62
C ALA A 53 -6.74 -2.77 -11.17
N SER A 54 -7.01 -1.89 -10.21
CA SER A 54 -6.66 -2.11 -8.81
C SER A 54 -7.45 -3.27 -8.19
N HIS A 55 -8.73 -3.41 -8.49
CA HIS A 55 -9.56 -4.51 -8.00
C HIS A 55 -9.20 -5.84 -8.68
N ALA A 56 -8.92 -5.83 -9.98
CA ALA A 56 -8.42 -7.00 -10.69
C ALA A 56 -7.05 -7.45 -10.13
N LEU A 57 -6.17 -6.50 -9.76
CA LEU A 57 -4.89 -6.79 -9.12
C LEU A 57 -5.09 -7.53 -7.78
N VAL A 58 -5.99 -7.06 -6.92
CA VAL A 58 -6.29 -7.73 -5.63
C VAL A 58 -6.71 -9.17 -5.86
N ARG A 59 -7.68 -9.39 -6.75
CA ARG A 59 -8.23 -10.72 -7.03
C ARG A 59 -7.18 -11.67 -7.61
N THR A 60 -6.37 -11.17 -8.54
CA THR A 60 -5.27 -11.95 -9.15
C THR A 60 -4.20 -12.28 -8.11
N ALA A 61 -3.79 -11.31 -7.30
CA ALA A 61 -2.78 -11.49 -6.28
C ALA A 61 -3.22 -12.49 -5.21
N LEU A 62 -4.44 -12.39 -4.69
CA LEU A 62 -4.99 -13.35 -3.73
C LEU A 62 -5.03 -14.78 -4.30
N SER A 63 -5.36 -14.94 -5.59
CA SER A 63 -5.39 -16.26 -6.24
C SER A 63 -4.02 -16.91 -6.39
N ALA A 64 -2.93 -16.17 -6.22
CA ALA A 64 -1.59 -16.76 -6.18
C ALA A 64 -1.29 -17.54 -4.88
N TYR A 65 -2.07 -17.29 -3.83
CA TYR A 65 -1.87 -17.87 -2.49
C TYR A 65 -3.04 -18.75 -2.02
N GLY A 66 -4.21 -18.55 -2.58
CA GLY A 66 -5.41 -19.34 -2.28
C GLY A 66 -5.79 -20.25 -3.44
N SER A 67 -6.67 -21.21 -3.17
CA SER A 67 -7.23 -22.12 -4.18
C SER A 67 -8.37 -21.51 -5.00
N CYS A 68 -8.76 -20.26 -4.72
CA CYS A 68 -9.88 -19.58 -5.35
C CYS A 68 -9.43 -18.88 -6.64
N ALA A 69 -10.21 -19.05 -7.72
CA ALA A 69 -9.99 -18.29 -8.95
C ALA A 69 -10.27 -16.78 -8.73
N PRO A 70 -9.68 -15.86 -9.51
CA PRO A 70 -9.84 -14.41 -9.30
C PRO A 70 -11.30 -13.95 -9.19
N ALA A 71 -12.19 -14.44 -10.02
CA ALA A 71 -13.62 -14.09 -9.97
C ALA A 71 -14.36 -14.69 -8.77
N GLY A 72 -13.78 -15.68 -8.10
CA GLY A 72 -14.40 -16.38 -6.96
C GLY A 72 -14.26 -15.65 -5.62
N TRP A 73 -13.30 -14.73 -5.48
CA TRP A 73 -13.10 -13.99 -4.24
C TRP A 73 -14.31 -13.14 -3.88
N ARG A 74 -14.64 -13.10 -2.60
CA ARG A 74 -15.70 -12.24 -2.02
C ARG A 74 -15.10 -11.43 -0.90
N PHE A 75 -15.56 -10.19 -0.78
CA PHE A 75 -15.05 -9.24 0.20
C PHE A 75 -16.16 -8.74 1.12
N ALA A 76 -15.83 -8.61 2.40
CA ALA A 76 -16.65 -7.87 3.35
C ALA A 76 -16.05 -6.47 3.51
N ILE A 77 -16.92 -5.47 3.62
CA ILE A 77 -16.51 -4.09 3.89
C ILE A 77 -16.91 -3.75 5.32
N SER A 78 -15.96 -3.34 6.16
CA SER A 78 -16.26 -2.90 7.51
C SER A 78 -17.04 -1.59 7.50
N PRO A 79 -17.69 -1.18 8.64
CA PRO A 79 -18.32 0.13 8.75
C PRO A 79 -17.40 1.30 8.44
N GLU A 80 -16.09 1.13 8.68
CA GLU A 80 -15.04 2.11 8.38
C GLU A 80 -14.58 2.09 6.92
N GLY A 81 -15.17 1.22 6.08
CA GLY A 81 -14.87 1.10 4.65
C GLY A 81 -13.64 0.23 4.34
N CYS A 82 -13.14 -0.56 5.29
CA CYS A 82 -11.96 -1.40 5.10
C CYS A 82 -12.35 -2.77 4.54
N PRO A 83 -11.83 -3.18 3.37
CA PRO A 83 -12.13 -4.48 2.80
C PRO A 83 -11.37 -5.61 3.53
N SER A 84 -11.97 -6.80 3.54
CA SER A 84 -11.35 -8.05 3.99
C SER A 84 -11.87 -9.21 3.16
N VAL A 85 -11.11 -10.30 3.09
CA VAL A 85 -11.58 -11.54 2.46
C VAL A 85 -12.72 -12.12 3.28
N LEU A 86 -13.81 -12.49 2.61
CA LEU A 86 -14.95 -13.15 3.24
C LEU A 86 -14.70 -14.66 3.31
N GLY A 87 -15.02 -15.28 4.46
CA GLY A 87 -14.87 -16.71 4.71
C GLY A 87 -13.62 -17.05 5.56
N ASP A 88 -13.28 -18.34 5.61
CA ASP A 88 -12.21 -18.88 6.46
C ASP A 88 -10.82 -18.73 5.83
N SER A 89 -10.50 -17.55 5.33
CA SER A 89 -9.17 -17.27 4.77
C SER A 89 -8.28 -16.59 5.81
N GLU A 90 -7.09 -17.14 6.03
CA GLU A 90 -6.05 -16.48 6.82
C GLU A 90 -5.37 -15.32 6.07
N LEU A 91 -5.67 -15.17 4.78
CA LEU A 91 -5.09 -14.11 3.96
C LEU A 91 -5.63 -12.73 4.37
N SER A 92 -4.73 -11.82 4.60
CA SER A 92 -5.01 -10.39 4.75
C SER A 92 -4.41 -9.61 3.60
N PHE A 93 -5.04 -8.50 3.24
CA PHE A 93 -4.53 -7.64 2.19
C PHE A 93 -4.76 -6.16 2.49
N SER A 94 -3.96 -5.33 1.85
CA SER A 94 -4.16 -3.88 1.78
C SER A 94 -3.92 -3.40 0.36
N LEU A 95 -4.89 -2.67 -0.17
CA LEU A 95 -4.85 -2.08 -1.51
C LEU A 95 -4.55 -0.59 -1.41
N THR A 96 -3.70 -0.10 -2.31
CA THR A 96 -3.50 1.33 -2.54
C THR A 96 -3.43 1.62 -4.04
N HIS A 97 -3.79 2.82 -4.43
CA HIS A 97 -3.65 3.29 -5.81
C HIS A 97 -3.41 4.80 -5.84
N ALA A 98 -2.55 5.25 -6.75
CA ALA A 98 -2.29 6.65 -6.99
C ALA A 98 -2.13 6.90 -8.50
N GLY A 99 -3.07 7.65 -9.09
CA GLY A 99 -3.10 7.84 -10.55
C GLY A 99 -3.17 6.51 -11.31
N PRO A 100 -2.19 6.22 -12.20
CA PRO A 100 -2.17 4.97 -12.96
C PRO A 100 -1.62 3.77 -12.19
N ALA A 101 -0.91 4.00 -11.10
CA ALA A 101 -0.28 2.93 -10.33
C ALA A 101 -1.22 2.37 -9.27
N ALA A 102 -1.10 1.06 -9.02
CA ALA A 102 -1.75 0.36 -7.92
C ALA A 102 -0.77 -0.60 -7.27
N ALA A 103 -0.95 -0.85 -5.98
CA ALA A 103 -0.21 -1.87 -5.28
C ALA A 103 -1.10 -2.61 -4.28
N VAL A 104 -0.86 -3.90 -4.11
CA VAL A 104 -1.51 -4.70 -3.09
C VAL A 104 -0.48 -5.44 -2.26
N ALA A 105 -0.61 -5.37 -0.96
CA ALA A 105 0.14 -6.19 -0.01
C ALA A 105 -0.71 -7.39 0.39
N ILE A 106 -0.10 -8.57 0.43
CA ILE A 106 -0.72 -9.83 0.86
C ILE A 106 0.12 -10.41 2.01
N GLY A 107 -0.53 -10.76 3.09
CA GLY A 107 0.06 -11.40 4.26
C GLY A 107 -0.90 -12.39 4.90
N THR A 108 -0.51 -12.98 6.03
CA THR A 108 -1.32 -13.93 6.79
C THR A 108 -1.39 -13.54 8.27
N GLY A 109 -2.57 -13.75 8.88
CA GLY A 109 -2.76 -13.71 10.33
C GLY A 109 -2.68 -12.34 11.02
N LEU A 110 -2.30 -11.27 10.31
CA LEU A 110 -2.15 -9.93 10.89
C LEU A 110 -2.78 -8.86 9.98
N PRO A 111 -3.36 -7.81 10.56
CA PRO A 111 -3.73 -6.64 9.78
C PRO A 111 -2.46 -6.00 9.20
N LEU A 112 -2.56 -5.52 7.99
CA LEU A 112 -1.47 -4.83 7.30
C LEU A 112 -2.00 -3.62 6.57
N GLY A 113 -1.16 -2.62 6.39
CA GLY A 113 -1.49 -1.41 5.65
C GLY A 113 -0.38 -1.05 4.69
N LEU A 114 -0.75 -0.84 3.43
CA LEU A 114 0.13 -0.41 2.35
C LEU A 114 -0.32 0.95 1.85
N ASP A 115 0.63 1.85 1.66
CA ASP A 115 0.37 3.09 0.94
C ASP A 115 1.42 3.34 -0.15
N LEU A 116 1.00 4.07 -1.20
CA LEU A 116 1.80 4.37 -2.39
C LEU A 116 1.46 5.78 -2.87
N GLU A 117 2.49 6.63 -3.02
CA GLU A 117 2.32 7.99 -3.52
C GLU A 117 3.41 8.36 -4.54
N PRO A 118 3.07 9.14 -5.58
CA PRO A 118 4.08 9.74 -6.43
C PRO A 118 4.79 10.88 -5.67
N ILE A 119 6.11 10.97 -5.86
CA ILE A 119 6.89 12.12 -5.41
C ILE A 119 6.55 13.29 -6.32
N ARG A 120 6.03 14.39 -5.75
CA ARG A 120 5.53 15.56 -6.49
C ARG A 120 6.36 16.80 -6.16
N PRO A 121 7.40 17.10 -6.95
CA PRO A 121 8.24 18.28 -6.72
C PRO A 121 7.47 19.61 -6.77
N GLU A 122 6.40 19.67 -7.55
CA GLU A 122 5.53 20.85 -7.71
C GLU A 122 4.60 21.09 -6.51
N ARG A 123 4.45 20.12 -5.61
CA ARG A 123 3.61 20.25 -4.43
C ARG A 123 4.29 21.08 -3.35
N ASP A 124 3.58 22.04 -2.77
CA ASP A 124 4.05 22.69 -1.54
C ASP A 124 3.92 21.71 -0.35
N SER A 125 4.96 20.88 -0.21
CA SER A 125 5.02 19.85 0.82
C SER A 125 4.96 20.42 2.24
N LEU A 126 5.53 21.61 2.47
CA LEU A 126 5.51 22.23 3.80
C LEU A 126 4.12 22.77 4.18
N MET A 127 3.39 23.34 3.21
CA MET A 127 2.02 23.79 3.44
C MET A 127 1.12 22.61 3.85
N VAL A 128 1.22 21.49 3.14
CA VAL A 128 0.43 20.30 3.44
C VAL A 128 0.86 19.67 4.78
N ALA A 129 2.17 19.57 5.02
CA ALA A 129 2.71 19.01 6.26
C ALA A 129 2.24 19.78 7.50
N ARG A 130 2.24 21.12 7.46
CA ARG A 130 1.74 21.99 8.57
C ARG A 130 0.30 21.67 8.95
N ARG A 131 -0.51 21.21 8.01
CA ARG A 131 -1.93 20.91 8.26
C ARG A 131 -2.13 19.51 8.83
N PHE A 132 -1.30 18.54 8.45
CA PHE A 132 -1.56 17.13 8.71
C PHE A 132 -0.53 16.44 9.60
N PHE A 133 0.68 16.97 9.73
CA PHE A 133 1.76 16.35 10.48
C PHE A 133 1.97 16.99 11.85
N GLY A 134 2.62 16.25 12.74
CA GLY A 134 2.98 16.75 14.07
C GLY A 134 4.16 17.75 14.02
N PRO A 135 4.36 18.53 15.11
CA PRO A 135 5.43 19.53 15.19
C PRO A 135 6.85 18.95 14.94
N PRO A 136 7.23 17.77 15.46
CA PRO A 136 8.56 17.21 15.22
C PRO A 136 8.84 16.93 13.73
N GLU A 137 7.86 16.36 13.03
CA GLU A 137 7.96 16.02 11.60
C GLU A 137 8.00 17.28 10.72
N ASN A 138 7.23 18.30 11.09
CA ASN A 138 7.28 19.60 10.43
C ASN A 138 8.65 20.25 10.59
N ALA A 139 9.23 20.22 11.81
CA ALA A 139 10.55 20.77 12.08
C ALA A 139 11.63 20.03 11.28
N TRP A 140 11.53 18.68 11.20
CA TRP A 140 12.44 17.87 10.41
C TRP A 140 12.38 18.22 8.92
N LEU A 141 11.17 18.28 8.31
CA LEU A 141 10.99 18.65 6.90
C LEU A 141 11.52 20.07 6.58
N VAL A 142 11.30 21.03 7.47
CA VAL A 142 11.81 22.43 7.30
C VAL A 142 13.34 22.44 7.29
N GLY A 143 14.00 21.58 8.07
CA GLY A 143 15.46 21.47 8.17
C GLY A 143 16.11 20.86 6.92
N LEU A 144 15.37 20.18 6.05
CA LEU A 144 15.91 19.56 4.85
C LEU A 144 16.13 20.58 3.71
N PRO A 145 17.10 20.31 2.81
CA PRO A 145 17.23 21.02 1.55
C PRO A 145 15.91 21.03 0.76
N PRO A 146 15.56 22.12 0.06
CA PRO A 146 14.28 22.23 -0.65
C PRO A 146 14.00 21.12 -1.68
N ASP A 147 15.04 20.64 -2.34
CA ASP A 147 14.99 19.57 -3.35
C ASP A 147 14.75 18.16 -2.74
N GLU A 148 15.10 17.96 -1.49
CA GLU A 148 14.86 16.70 -0.76
C GLU A 148 13.45 16.62 -0.15
N ARG A 149 12.80 17.75 0.12
CA ARG A 149 11.49 17.83 0.80
C ARG A 149 10.36 17.04 0.14
N PRO A 150 10.23 17.02 -1.21
CA PRO A 150 9.15 16.26 -1.85
C PRO A 150 9.23 14.76 -1.57
N ALA A 151 10.43 14.17 -1.63
CA ALA A 151 10.64 12.76 -1.34
C ALA A 151 10.44 12.46 0.15
N ALA A 152 11.00 13.29 1.02
CA ALA A 152 10.85 13.20 2.47
C ALA A 152 9.38 13.31 2.92
N PHE A 153 8.64 14.25 2.33
CA PHE A 153 7.18 14.38 2.56
C PHE A 153 6.44 13.12 2.13
N ALA A 154 6.72 12.58 0.93
CA ALA A 154 6.07 11.38 0.43
C ALA A 154 6.35 10.18 1.35
N ALA A 155 7.58 10.04 1.85
CA ALA A 155 7.96 8.98 2.78
C ALA A 155 7.21 9.09 4.13
N LEU A 156 7.08 10.29 4.70
CA LEU A 156 6.29 10.51 5.91
C LEU A 156 4.80 10.24 5.67
N TRP A 157 4.26 10.77 4.57
CA TRP A 157 2.85 10.59 4.23
C TRP A 157 2.48 9.12 4.08
N THR A 158 3.20 8.39 3.21
CA THR A 158 2.94 6.96 2.98
C THR A 158 3.12 6.14 4.25
N SER A 159 4.11 6.48 5.08
CA SER A 159 4.35 5.81 6.37
C SER A 159 3.15 5.94 7.33
N LYS A 160 2.61 7.15 7.46
CA LYS A 160 1.44 7.42 8.31
C LYS A 160 0.18 6.74 7.78
N GLU A 161 -0.09 6.88 6.47
CA GLU A 161 -1.24 6.23 5.83
C GLU A 161 -1.16 4.69 5.93
N ALA A 162 0.03 4.10 5.79
CA ALA A 162 0.21 2.67 5.97
C ALA A 162 -0.18 2.21 7.38
N VAL A 163 0.23 2.95 8.41
CA VAL A 163 -0.15 2.63 9.80
C VAL A 163 -1.67 2.79 10.00
N LEU A 164 -2.28 3.87 9.51
CA LEU A 164 -3.73 4.09 9.63
C LEU A 164 -4.54 3.00 8.90
N LYS A 165 -4.09 2.57 7.72
CA LYS A 165 -4.70 1.45 6.99
C LYS A 165 -4.58 0.13 7.76
N ALA A 166 -3.41 -0.16 8.34
CA ALA A 166 -3.22 -1.34 9.18
C ALA A 166 -4.13 -1.34 10.42
N ARG A 167 -4.40 -0.17 10.99
CA ARG A 167 -5.34 0.00 12.11
C ARG A 167 -6.81 -0.18 11.72
N ARG A 168 -7.13 -0.19 10.43
CA ARG A 168 -8.48 -0.38 9.90
C ARG A 168 -9.52 0.60 10.46
N ARG A 169 -9.09 1.85 10.75
CA ARG A 169 -9.96 2.91 11.27
C ARG A 169 -10.52 3.82 10.18
N GLY A 170 -10.16 3.58 8.93
CA GLY A 170 -10.58 4.40 7.79
C GLY A 170 -10.09 5.85 7.88
N LEU A 171 -10.82 6.75 7.23
CA LEU A 171 -10.50 8.20 7.20
C LEU A 171 -10.88 8.96 8.48
N THR A 172 -11.32 8.27 9.53
CA THR A 172 -11.81 8.93 10.76
C THR A 172 -10.67 9.37 11.67
N GLU A 173 -9.49 8.86 11.46
CA GLU A 173 -8.33 9.16 12.30
C GLU A 173 -7.38 10.15 11.64
N PRO A 174 -6.98 11.24 12.35
CA PRO A 174 -6.12 12.24 11.74
C PRO A 174 -4.67 11.74 11.62
N LEU A 175 -3.99 12.13 10.53
CA LEU A 175 -2.59 11.75 10.25
C LEU A 175 -1.61 12.10 11.39
N HIS A 176 -1.85 13.19 12.14
CA HIS A 176 -1.00 13.55 13.27
C HIS A 176 -1.11 12.60 14.49
N SER A 177 -2.08 11.67 14.49
CA SER A 177 -2.16 10.61 15.53
C SER A 177 -1.08 9.54 15.36
N VAL A 178 -0.41 9.51 14.22
CA VAL A 178 0.74 8.65 13.93
C VAL A 178 1.98 9.55 13.88
N GLU A 179 2.92 9.37 14.80
CA GLU A 179 4.23 10.03 14.76
C GLU A 179 5.25 9.09 14.12
N VAL A 180 6.01 9.61 13.15
CA VAL A 180 7.09 8.88 12.48
C VAL A 180 8.40 9.65 12.63
N GLU A 181 9.36 9.04 13.29
CA GLU A 181 10.72 9.55 13.40
C GLU A 181 11.55 9.05 12.22
N MET A 182 12.21 9.98 11.53
CA MET A 182 13.03 9.70 10.34
C MET A 182 14.50 9.88 10.64
N ASP A 183 15.37 9.06 10.04
CA ASP A 183 16.82 9.28 10.08
C ASP A 183 17.26 10.36 9.08
N SER A 184 18.58 10.65 9.07
CA SER A 184 19.17 11.63 8.15
C SER A 184 19.10 11.19 6.68
N ALA A 185 18.86 9.92 6.40
CA ALA A 185 18.67 9.40 5.04
C ALA A 185 17.19 9.36 4.62
N GLY A 186 16.28 9.93 5.43
CA GLY A 186 14.84 9.93 5.13
C GLY A 186 14.17 8.57 5.30
N ARG A 187 14.73 7.68 6.11
CA ARG A 187 14.11 6.38 6.42
C ARG A 187 13.41 6.43 7.77
N PRO A 188 12.22 5.81 7.90
CA PRO A 188 11.55 5.71 9.19
C PRO A 188 12.35 4.83 10.15
N VAL A 189 12.62 5.34 11.37
CA VAL A 189 13.34 4.63 12.43
C VAL A 189 12.50 4.31 13.63
N ARG A 190 11.37 4.99 13.82
CA ARG A 190 10.43 4.74 14.89
C ARG A 190 9.04 5.20 14.54
N VAL A 191 8.05 4.44 14.95
CA VAL A 191 6.63 4.79 14.83
C VAL A 191 5.98 4.79 16.20
N ARG A 192 5.23 5.85 16.50
CA ARG A 192 4.35 5.92 17.66
C ARG A 192 2.93 6.14 17.19
N ALA A 193 2.09 5.17 17.45
CA ALA A 193 0.65 5.24 17.20
C ALA A 193 -0.09 4.37 18.21
N ALA A 194 -1.37 4.61 18.40
CA ALA A 194 -2.19 3.72 19.24
C ALA A 194 -2.26 2.31 18.62
N GLY A 195 -2.38 1.29 19.45
CA GLY A 195 -2.41 -0.12 19.05
C GLY A 195 -1.09 -0.87 19.30
N GLY A 196 -0.11 -0.23 19.93
CA GLY A 196 1.15 -0.85 20.34
C GLY A 196 2.32 -0.56 19.42
N PRO A 197 3.38 -1.36 19.46
CA PRO A 197 4.53 -1.22 18.56
C PRO A 197 4.12 -1.51 17.12
N TRP A 198 4.85 -0.91 16.18
CA TRP A 198 4.61 -1.02 14.74
C TRP A 198 5.90 -1.33 14.02
N SER A 199 5.88 -2.34 13.17
CA SER A 199 6.94 -2.57 12.18
C SER A 199 6.56 -1.84 10.90
N LEU A 200 7.43 -0.94 10.45
CA LEU A 200 7.23 -0.10 9.27
C LEU A 200 8.41 -0.26 8.32
N ARG A 201 8.11 -0.31 7.04
CA ARG A 201 9.09 -0.26 5.97
C ARG A 201 8.66 0.73 4.90
N SER A 202 9.58 1.61 4.47
CA SER A 202 9.39 2.54 3.36
C SER A 202 10.46 2.29 2.29
N TRP A 203 10.06 2.39 1.01
CA TRP A 203 10.96 2.20 -0.13
C TRP A 203 10.42 2.91 -1.38
N SER A 204 11.26 3.00 -2.40
CA SER A 204 10.84 3.43 -3.74
C SER A 204 10.63 2.21 -4.62
N PRO A 205 9.38 1.87 -5.00
CA PRO A 205 9.12 0.75 -5.92
C PRO A 205 9.57 1.04 -7.35
N GLU A 206 9.59 2.31 -7.75
CA GLU A 206 10.00 2.86 -9.03
C GLU A 206 10.52 4.29 -8.85
N PRO A 207 11.39 4.80 -9.74
CA PRO A 207 11.80 6.21 -9.69
C PRO A 207 10.58 7.15 -9.67
N GLY A 208 10.57 8.09 -8.74
CA GLY A 208 9.47 9.05 -8.58
C GLY A 208 8.29 8.54 -7.75
N TRP A 209 8.39 7.36 -7.14
CA TRP A 209 7.38 6.81 -6.25
C TRP A 209 7.92 6.54 -4.85
N CYS A 210 7.04 6.61 -3.87
CA CYS A 210 7.29 6.21 -2.50
C CYS A 210 6.19 5.25 -2.05
N ALA A 211 6.57 4.16 -1.39
CA ALA A 211 5.66 3.19 -0.79
C ALA A 211 6.03 2.96 0.67
N ALA A 212 5.04 2.62 1.49
CA ALA A 212 5.26 2.17 2.85
C ALA A 212 4.30 1.05 3.22
N LEU A 213 4.81 0.09 4.00
CA LEU A 213 4.07 -1.03 4.55
C LEU A 213 4.19 -1.03 6.07
N ALA A 214 3.08 -1.18 6.77
CA ALA A 214 3.02 -1.28 8.22
C ALA A 214 2.28 -2.53 8.66
N ILE A 215 2.78 -3.17 9.72
CA ILE A 215 2.10 -4.24 10.46
C ILE A 215 2.20 -3.95 11.97
N PRO A 216 1.22 -4.37 12.80
CA PRO A 216 1.37 -4.29 14.24
C PRO A 216 2.45 -5.24 14.75
N GLY A 217 3.14 -4.82 15.81
CA GLY A 217 4.23 -5.55 16.44
C GLY A 217 5.60 -4.97 16.12
N ASP A 218 6.60 -5.42 16.87
CA ASP A 218 8.01 -5.07 16.74
C ASP A 218 8.85 -6.20 16.10
N GLY A 219 8.15 -7.17 15.51
CA GLY A 219 8.78 -8.30 14.82
C GLY A 219 9.46 -7.93 13.52
N ALA A 220 10.30 -8.81 13.02
CA ALA A 220 10.93 -8.65 11.72
C ALA A 220 9.86 -8.64 10.61
N LEU A 221 9.85 -7.59 9.80
CA LEU A 221 9.01 -7.44 8.61
C LEU A 221 9.87 -7.66 7.36
N THR A 222 9.59 -8.75 6.66
CA THR A 222 10.20 -9.04 5.36
C THR A 222 9.23 -8.71 4.25
N VAL A 223 9.65 -7.85 3.31
CA VAL A 223 8.84 -7.49 2.14
C VAL A 223 9.46 -8.13 0.91
N CYS A 224 8.63 -8.93 0.19
CA CYS A 224 8.97 -9.44 -1.14
C CYS A 224 8.13 -8.67 -2.17
N ALA A 225 8.77 -7.91 -3.03
CA ALA A 225 8.06 -7.13 -4.04
C ALA A 225 8.04 -7.82 -5.40
N PHE A 226 6.93 -7.68 -6.08
CA PHE A 226 6.68 -8.24 -7.40
C PHE A 226 6.12 -7.17 -8.33
N ARG A 227 6.58 -7.16 -9.56
CA ARG A 227 5.88 -6.45 -10.63
C ARG A 227 4.69 -7.29 -11.07
N ALA A 228 3.51 -6.73 -10.97
CA ALA A 228 2.30 -7.36 -11.45
C ALA A 228 2.24 -7.26 -12.97
N ARG A 229 1.93 -8.38 -13.59
CA ARG A 229 1.46 -8.41 -14.98
C ARG A 229 -0.01 -8.77 -14.95
N PRO A 230 -0.85 -8.02 -15.64
CA PRO A 230 -2.26 -8.33 -15.71
C PRO A 230 -2.48 -9.78 -16.21
N LEU A 231 -3.29 -10.54 -15.47
CA LEU A 231 -3.62 -11.94 -15.74
C LEU A 231 -2.42 -12.88 -16.01
N GLY A 232 -1.19 -12.39 -15.76
CA GLY A 232 0.03 -13.15 -15.91
C GLY A 232 0.67 -13.51 -14.55
N PRO A 233 1.67 -14.41 -14.54
CA PRO A 233 2.43 -14.70 -13.32
C PRO A 233 3.22 -13.46 -12.91
N PRO A 234 3.34 -13.20 -11.57
CA PRO A 234 4.16 -12.11 -11.07
C PRO A 234 5.63 -12.32 -11.43
N VAL A 235 6.33 -11.23 -11.65
CA VAL A 235 7.79 -11.23 -11.83
C VAL A 235 8.41 -10.62 -10.59
N LEU A 236 9.33 -11.33 -9.94
CA LEU A 236 10.06 -10.81 -8.79
C LEU A 236 10.79 -9.52 -9.20
N ALA A 237 10.57 -8.44 -8.45
CA ALA A 237 11.28 -7.20 -8.68
C ALA A 237 12.72 -7.34 -8.19
N PRO A 238 13.74 -7.12 -9.03
CA PRO A 238 15.13 -7.46 -8.70
C PRO A 238 15.75 -6.58 -7.60
N GLU A 239 15.12 -5.46 -7.25
CA GLU A 239 15.72 -4.44 -6.36
C GLU A 239 15.26 -4.53 -4.90
N MET A 240 14.41 -5.48 -4.55
CA MET A 240 13.95 -5.67 -3.18
C MET A 240 14.42 -7.01 -2.63
N GLY A 241 15.74 -7.13 -2.44
CA GLY A 241 16.30 -8.16 -1.59
C GLY A 241 15.75 -8.04 -0.16
N PRO A 242 15.87 -9.09 0.68
CA PRO A 242 15.39 -9.08 2.06
C PRO A 242 16.23 -8.08 2.90
N GLU A 243 15.98 -6.80 2.73
CA GLU A 243 16.47 -5.81 3.68
C GLU A 243 15.65 -5.91 4.95
N ARG A 244 16.32 -6.02 6.08
CA ARG A 244 15.69 -6.19 7.40
C ARG A 244 14.94 -4.91 7.79
N SER A 245 13.72 -5.08 8.35
CA SER A 245 12.97 -3.98 8.97
C SER A 245 13.79 -3.36 10.11
N VAL A 246 13.61 -2.07 10.29
CA VAL A 246 14.00 -1.38 11.53
C VAL A 246 12.85 -1.58 12.52
N ALA A 247 13.16 -2.10 13.69
CA ALA A 247 12.24 -2.26 14.81
C ALA A 247 12.02 -0.93 15.54
#